data_1a1c32bae28ea487f98d5489d1352a15
#
_entry.id   1a1c32bae28ea487f98d5489d1352a15
#
_cell.length_a   1.000
_cell.length_b   1.000
_cell.length_c   1.000
_cell.angle_alpha   90.00
_cell.angle_beta   90.00
_cell.angle_gamma   90.00
#
_symmetry.space_group_name_H-M   'P 1'
#
loop_
_entity.id
_entity.type
_entity.pdbx_description
1 polymer ?
#
loop_
_entity_poly.entity_id
_entity_poly.type
_entity_poly.pdbx_seq_one_letter_code
_entity_poly.pdbx_strand_id
1 'polypeptide(L)' 'MENVTLNVSGMSCGHCVNAVEGNVGKLAGVESVKVNLDAGKVDVAFNKEKVTLEKIKETIDDQGYDVE' A
#
# COMPACT_ATOMS: atom_id res chain seq x y z
N MET A 1 -3.42 -6.46 14.85
CA MET A 1 -3.15 -5.80 13.57
C MET A 1 -1.69 -5.52 13.39
N GLU A 2 -1.18 -5.82 12.23
CA GLU A 2 0.18 -5.50 11.87
C GLU A 2 0.21 -4.15 11.18
N ASN A 3 1.13 -3.28 11.60
CA ASN A 3 1.30 -1.98 10.95
C ASN A 3 2.66 -1.97 10.26
N VAL A 4 2.66 -1.58 9.00
CA VAL A 4 3.90 -1.53 8.23
C VAL A 4 3.96 -0.24 7.43
N THR A 5 5.17 0.31 7.29
CA THR A 5 5.41 1.47 6.45
C THR A 5 6.27 1.01 5.29
N LEU A 6 5.75 1.17 4.08
CA LEU A 6 6.45 0.79 2.86
C LEU A 6 6.98 2.03 2.14
N ASN A 7 8.19 1.92 1.62
CA ASN A 7 8.76 2.97 0.79
C ASN A 7 8.36 2.67 -0.65
N VAL A 8 7.63 3.60 -1.27
CA VAL A 8 7.10 3.43 -2.62
C VAL A 8 7.55 4.58 -3.49
N SER A 9 8.17 4.24 -4.61
CA SER A 9 8.62 5.21 -5.60
C SER A 9 7.66 5.28 -6.78
N GLY A 10 7.60 6.43 -7.42
CA GLY A 10 6.77 6.61 -8.61
C GLY A 10 5.40 7.21 -8.33
N MET A 11 5.07 7.45 -7.08
CA MET A 11 3.83 8.13 -6.71
C MET A 11 4.07 9.64 -6.81
N SER A 12 3.63 10.23 -7.90
CA SER A 12 3.89 11.65 -8.15
C SER A 12 2.63 12.51 -8.27
N CYS A 13 1.45 11.93 -8.07
CA CYS A 13 0.20 12.68 -8.19
C CYS A 13 -0.91 12.07 -7.31
N GLY A 14 -1.98 12.83 -7.15
CA GLY A 14 -3.11 12.38 -6.34
C GLY A 14 -3.82 11.14 -6.88
N HIS A 15 -3.77 10.92 -8.19
CA HIS A 15 -4.35 9.71 -8.79
C HIS A 15 -3.59 8.47 -8.35
N CYS A 16 -2.29 8.58 -8.18
CA CYS A 16 -1.47 7.47 -7.70
C CYS A 16 -1.87 7.10 -6.27
N VAL A 17 -2.08 8.09 -5.43
CA VAL A 17 -2.53 7.88 -4.05
C VAL A 17 -3.85 7.12 -4.03
N ASN A 18 -4.82 7.57 -4.83
CA ASN A 18 -6.13 6.93 -4.89
C ASN A 18 -6.05 5.51 -5.40
N ALA A 19 -5.19 5.27 -6.40
CA ALA A 19 -5.01 3.93 -6.95
C ALA A 19 -4.44 2.97 -5.91
N VAL A 20 -3.43 3.39 -5.18
CA VAL A 20 -2.81 2.57 -4.15
C VAL A 20 -3.80 2.30 -3.02
N GLU A 21 -4.43 3.34 -2.49
CA GLU A 21 -5.40 3.19 -1.40
C GLU A 21 -6.57 2.30 -1.81
N GLY A 22 -7.09 2.51 -3.02
CA GLY A 22 -8.23 1.74 -3.50
C GLY A 22 -7.90 0.26 -3.71
N ASN A 23 -6.76 -0.03 -4.32
CA ASN A 23 -6.41 -1.42 -4.63
C ASN A 23 -5.92 -2.18 -3.40
N VAL A 24 -5.08 -1.57 -2.58
CA VAL A 24 -4.61 -2.22 -1.36
C VAL A 24 -5.75 -2.35 -0.35
N GLY A 25 -6.58 -1.32 -0.24
CA GLY A 25 -7.72 -1.34 0.67
C GLY A 25 -8.76 -2.41 0.36
N LYS A 26 -8.80 -2.90 -0.87
CA LYS A 26 -9.73 -3.96 -1.26
C LYS A 26 -9.26 -5.35 -0.83
N LEU A 27 -8.03 -5.49 -0.45
CA LEU A 27 -7.50 -6.80 -0.06
C LEU A 27 -8.16 -7.25 1.25
N ALA A 28 -8.57 -8.51 1.28
CA ALA A 28 -9.13 -9.09 2.49
C ALA A 28 -8.05 -9.07 3.58
N GLY A 29 -8.40 -8.57 4.75
CA GLY A 29 -7.46 -8.49 5.86
C GLY A 29 -6.79 -7.12 6.01
N VAL A 30 -6.89 -6.25 5.02
CA VAL A 30 -6.38 -4.88 5.14
C VAL A 30 -7.44 -4.02 5.82
N GLU A 31 -7.06 -3.38 6.92
CA GLU A 31 -7.97 -2.51 7.66
C GLU A 31 -7.89 -1.07 7.20
N SER A 32 -6.68 -0.56 6.99
CA SER A 32 -6.51 0.81 6.55
C SER A 32 -5.23 0.98 5.75
N VAL A 33 -5.24 1.96 4.88
CA VAL A 33 -4.10 2.33 4.04
C VAL A 33 -3.98 3.85 4.09
N LYS A 34 -2.81 4.34 4.41
CA LYS A 34 -2.55 5.77 4.45
C LYS A 34 -1.31 6.07 3.60
N VAL A 35 -1.48 6.88 2.59
CA VAL A 35 -0.39 7.24 1.69
C VAL A 35 0.14 8.62 2.03
N ASN A 36 1.45 8.73 2.20
CA ASN A 36 2.13 10.00 2.36
C ASN A 36 2.92 10.28 1.09
N LEU A 37 2.35 11.07 0.22
CA LEU A 37 2.93 11.36 -1.09
C LEU A 37 4.26 12.09 -0.98
N ASP A 38 4.35 13.06 -0.06
CA ASP A 38 5.56 13.85 0.11
C ASP A 38 6.75 13.01 0.56
N ALA A 39 6.50 12.04 1.41
CA ALA A 39 7.54 11.16 1.92
C ALA A 39 7.75 9.91 1.05
N GLY A 40 6.86 9.66 0.11
CA GLY A 40 6.91 8.45 -0.71
C GLY A 40 6.69 7.19 0.11
N LYS A 41 5.80 7.25 1.09
CA LYS A 41 5.55 6.13 2.00
C LYS A 41 4.09 5.76 2.06
N VAL A 42 3.85 4.48 2.30
CA VAL A 42 2.50 3.95 2.46
C VAL A 42 2.43 3.19 3.78
N ASP A 43 1.54 3.62 4.65
CA ASP A 43 1.29 2.95 5.92
C ASP A 43 0.08 2.04 5.76
N VAL A 44 0.26 0.77 6.09
CA VAL A 44 -0.82 -0.23 5.96
C VAL A 44 -1.04 -0.92 7.30
N ALA A 45 -2.29 -0.97 7.73
CA ALA A 45 -2.69 -1.76 8.88
C ALA A 45 -3.46 -2.98 8.36
N PHE A 46 -2.99 -4.17 8.68
CA PHE A 46 -3.56 -5.39 8.12
C PHE A 46 -3.49 -6.55 9.10
N ASN A 47 -4.31 -7.55 8.86
CA ASN A 47 -4.31 -8.79 9.62
C ASN A 47 -3.44 -9.82 8.88
N LYS A 48 -2.27 -10.11 9.41
CA LYS A 48 -1.30 -11.00 8.76
C LYS A 48 -1.78 -12.44 8.60
N GLU A 49 -2.86 -12.80 9.30
CA GLU A 49 -3.45 -14.11 9.15
C GLU A 49 -4.34 -14.20 7.90
N LYS A 50 -4.77 -13.05 7.38
CA LYS A 50 -5.65 -12.99 6.22
C LYS A 50 -4.92 -12.54 4.96
N VAL A 51 -3.92 -11.69 5.11
CA VAL A 51 -3.14 -11.17 3.98
C VAL A 51 -1.69 -11.04 4.38
N THR A 52 -0.78 -11.26 3.44
CA THR A 52 0.64 -11.16 3.71
C THR A 52 1.19 -9.82 3.25
N LEU A 53 2.32 -9.43 3.83
CA LEU A 53 3.02 -8.22 3.40
C LEU A 53 3.44 -8.34 1.93
N GLU A 54 3.83 -9.52 1.51
CA GLU A 54 4.21 -9.77 0.12
C GLU A 54 3.05 -9.49 -0.82
N LYS A 55 1.84 -9.89 -0.44
CA LYS A 55 0.65 -9.64 -1.25
C LYS A 55 0.36 -8.15 -1.38
N ILE A 56 0.56 -7.41 -0.29
CA ILE A 56 0.37 -5.96 -0.29
C ILE A 56 1.39 -5.30 -1.23
N LYS A 57 2.65 -5.70 -1.12
CA LYS A 57 3.70 -5.18 -1.99
C LYS A 57 3.43 -5.50 -3.46
N GLU A 58 3.02 -6.73 -3.73
CA GLU A 58 2.69 -7.15 -5.09
C GLU A 58 1.55 -6.32 -5.67
N THR A 59 0.54 -6.03 -4.85
CA THR A 59 -0.60 -5.22 -5.29
C THR A 59 -0.15 -3.81 -5.66
N ILE A 60 0.73 -3.22 -4.87
CA ILE A 60 1.27 -1.89 -5.16
C ILE A 60 2.14 -1.93 -6.42
N ASP A 61 2.97 -2.95 -6.54
CA ASP A 61 3.86 -3.12 -7.69
C ASP A 61 3.04 -3.27 -8.99
N ASP A 62 1.93 -3.98 -8.92
CA ASP A 62 1.03 -4.18 -10.07
C ASP A 62 0.44 -2.87 -10.58
N GLN A 63 0.42 -1.82 -9.75
CA GLN A 63 -0.04 -0.51 -10.16
C GLN A 63 1.04 0.29 -10.90
N GLY A 64 2.23 -0.27 -11.02
CA GLY A 64 3.33 0.38 -11.72
C GLY A 64 4.27 1.17 -10.82
N TYR A 65 4.22 0.97 -9.52
CA TYR A 65 5.08 1.67 -8.56
C TYR A 65 6.13 0.72 -8.00
N ASP A 66 7.30 1.27 -7.68
CA ASP A 66 8.37 0.49 -7.08
C ASP A 66 8.22 0.48 -5.56
N VAL A 67 8.18 -0.70 -4.98
CA VAL A 67 8.06 -0.91 -3.54
C VAL A 67 9.37 -1.47 -3.02
N GLU A 68 9.90 -0.85 -1.98
CA GLU A 68 11.10 -1.36 -1.32
C GLU A 68 10.75 -2.27 -0.16
#